data_bc5bee0c196e868648b14c223dab3775
#
_entry.id   bc5bee0c196e868648b14c223dab3775
#
_cell.length_a   1.000
_cell.length_b   1.000
_cell.length_c   1.000
_cell.angle_alpha   90.00
_cell.angle_beta   90.00
_cell.angle_gamma   90.00
#
_symmetry.space_group_name_H-M   'P 1'
#
loop_
_entity.id
_entity.type
_entity.pdbx_description
1 polymer ?
#
loop_
_entity_poly.entity_id
_entity_poly.type
_entity_poly.pdbx_seq_one_letter_code
_entity_poly.pdbx_strand_id
1 'polypeptide(L)'
;FDTAEMYAVPPKPDTQGSTEEIIGTWFQKTGKRDQIILATKVSGRAPFDWLRDDGSKTEHSRAQIMEAIDKSLSRLQTDYVDLYQLHWPDRPMSVFGGGFGYKHLSDEINRIEDILGVLAEVQKAGKVRHFGLSNETPWGIMKFLQYAELNKDLPRIVSVQNAYNLVNRIYELGSSEIYHQEGVGLLAYSPLAQGYLTGKYQDGALPQGSRKQLFDRLQRYETPGADVAISAYLDIAKKWGLDASQLANQFVTTRDFVTSNIIGATSMEQLKLAVTSVDIEMSDELMGEIEAVHMRAPNVCP
;
A
#
# COMPACT_ATOMS: atom_id res chain seq x y z
N PHE A 1 0.16 -12.53 2.11
CA PHE A 1 -0.81 -11.79 2.91
C PHE A 1 -0.20 -10.48 3.36
N ASP A 2 -0.95 -9.36 3.28
CA ASP A 2 -0.49 -8.03 3.72
C ASP A 2 -1.42 -7.48 4.81
N THR A 3 -0.84 -7.05 5.92
CA THR A 3 -1.52 -6.44 7.06
C THR A 3 -0.71 -5.29 7.66
N ALA A 4 -1.09 -4.76 8.81
CA ALA A 4 -0.34 -3.76 9.57
C ALA A 4 -0.77 -3.76 11.04
N GLU A 5 0.12 -3.34 11.95
CA GLU A 5 -0.16 -3.24 13.39
C GLU A 5 -1.41 -2.40 13.71
N MET A 6 -1.66 -1.36 12.90
CA MET A 6 -2.78 -0.44 13.12
C MET A 6 -4.11 -0.87 12.51
N TYR A 7 -4.14 -1.95 11.70
CA TYR A 7 -5.38 -2.39 11.05
C TYR A 7 -6.33 -3.07 12.06
N ALA A 8 -7.67 -2.94 11.88
CA ALA A 8 -8.40 -2.55 10.66
C ALA A 8 -8.41 -1.03 10.38
N VAL A 9 -8.88 -0.66 9.16
CA VAL A 9 -9.11 0.73 8.72
C VAL A 9 -10.62 0.98 8.65
N PRO A 10 -11.16 2.08 9.22
CA PRO A 10 -10.49 3.21 9.90
C PRO A 10 -9.76 2.77 11.17
N PRO A 11 -8.54 3.32 11.43
CA PRO A 11 -7.81 2.95 12.64
C PRO A 11 -8.52 3.46 13.90
N LYS A 12 -8.68 2.56 14.85
CA LYS A 12 -9.30 2.83 16.16
C LYS A 12 -8.62 1.98 17.23
N PRO A 13 -8.56 2.44 18.50
CA PRO A 13 -8.02 1.63 19.59
C PRO A 13 -8.67 0.26 19.69
N ASP A 14 -10.01 0.20 19.60
CA ASP A 14 -10.79 -1.04 19.79
C ASP A 14 -10.60 -2.09 18.69
N THR A 15 -10.09 -1.70 17.51
CA THR A 15 -9.89 -2.60 16.36
C THR A 15 -8.44 -2.75 15.95
N GLN A 16 -7.53 -2.13 16.69
CA GLN A 16 -6.10 -2.19 16.44
C GLN A 16 -5.58 -3.64 16.55
N GLY A 17 -4.82 -4.06 15.56
CA GLY A 17 -4.24 -5.41 15.51
C GLY A 17 -5.19 -6.52 15.10
N SER A 18 -6.51 -6.27 14.99
CA SER A 18 -7.51 -7.31 14.72
C SER A 18 -7.25 -8.10 13.43
N THR A 19 -6.69 -7.46 12.39
CA THR A 19 -6.36 -8.18 11.14
C THR A 19 -5.17 -9.12 11.32
N GLU A 20 -4.19 -8.77 12.14
CA GLU A 20 -3.09 -9.66 12.50
C GLU A 20 -3.59 -10.85 13.36
N GLU A 21 -4.49 -10.62 14.30
CA GLU A 21 -5.10 -11.67 15.13
C GLU A 21 -5.91 -12.67 14.28
N ILE A 22 -6.66 -12.18 13.29
CA ILE A 22 -7.41 -13.03 12.36
C ILE A 22 -6.46 -13.91 11.54
N ILE A 23 -5.37 -13.34 11.03
CA ILE A 23 -4.35 -14.07 10.28
C ILE A 23 -3.66 -15.11 11.18
N GLY A 24 -3.26 -14.73 12.40
CA GLY A 24 -2.66 -15.63 13.38
C GLY A 24 -3.58 -16.82 13.72
N THR A 25 -4.85 -16.55 13.95
CA THR A 25 -5.87 -17.57 14.17
C THR A 25 -5.98 -18.51 12.95
N TRP A 26 -5.90 -17.99 11.76
CA TRP A 26 -5.94 -18.80 10.54
C TRP A 26 -4.68 -19.69 10.42
N PHE A 27 -3.49 -19.18 10.74
CA PHE A 27 -2.26 -19.98 10.76
C PHE A 27 -2.37 -21.15 11.75
N GLN A 28 -2.86 -20.91 12.96
CA GLN A 28 -3.03 -21.95 13.97
C GLN A 28 -4.02 -23.04 13.50
N LYS A 29 -5.13 -22.64 12.87
CA LYS A 29 -6.13 -23.57 12.37
C LYS A 29 -5.66 -24.44 11.20
N THR A 30 -4.80 -23.88 10.34
CA THR A 30 -4.46 -24.52 9.05
C THR A 30 -3.07 -25.11 9.01
N GLY A 31 -2.15 -24.69 9.87
CA GLY A 31 -0.73 -25.07 9.85
C GLY A 31 0.01 -24.60 8.58
N LYS A 32 -0.48 -23.55 7.89
CA LYS A 32 0.04 -23.13 6.58
C LYS A 32 0.95 -21.90 6.63
N ARG A 33 1.53 -21.58 7.79
CA ARG A 33 2.38 -20.39 7.93
C ARG A 33 3.54 -20.36 6.92
N ASP A 34 4.19 -21.47 6.71
CA ASP A 34 5.35 -21.67 5.83
C ASP A 34 5.02 -21.58 4.33
N GLN A 35 3.73 -21.70 3.97
CA GLN A 35 3.27 -21.58 2.58
C GLN A 35 2.88 -20.15 2.20
N ILE A 36 2.95 -19.21 3.14
CA ILE A 36 2.47 -17.82 2.97
C ILE A 36 3.62 -16.84 3.12
N ILE A 37 3.79 -15.96 2.14
CA ILE A 37 4.57 -14.74 2.30
C ILE A 37 3.73 -13.76 3.11
N LEU A 38 4.16 -13.49 4.34
CA LEU A 38 3.45 -12.63 5.29
C LEU A 38 4.14 -11.28 5.40
N ALA A 39 3.39 -10.23 5.12
CA ALA A 39 3.82 -8.85 5.29
C ALA A 39 3.02 -8.16 6.40
N THR A 40 3.71 -7.42 7.28
CA THR A 40 3.08 -6.46 8.20
C THR A 40 3.86 -5.16 8.25
N LYS A 41 3.37 -4.15 8.99
CA LYS A 41 3.92 -2.80 8.94
C LYS A 41 3.95 -2.16 10.32
N VAL A 42 4.99 -1.35 10.57
CA VAL A 42 5.08 -0.43 11.70
C VAL A 42 4.64 0.97 11.29
N SER A 43 3.82 1.61 12.10
CA SER A 43 3.31 2.96 11.88
C SER A 43 4.43 4.00 11.99
N GLY A 44 4.52 4.90 11.01
CA GLY A 44 5.40 6.05 11.07
C GLY A 44 4.88 7.16 11.99
N ARG A 45 5.50 8.33 11.95
CA ARG A 45 5.12 9.46 12.79
C ARG A 45 3.67 9.88 12.58
N ALA A 46 2.88 9.85 13.66
CA ALA A 46 1.48 10.24 13.68
C ALA A 46 1.02 10.53 15.13
N PRO A 47 -0.12 11.22 15.30
CA PRO A 47 -0.66 11.53 16.64
C PRO A 47 -1.36 10.36 17.33
N PHE A 48 -1.11 9.11 16.92
CA PHE A 48 -1.68 7.91 17.53
C PHE A 48 -0.95 7.60 18.84
N ASP A 49 -1.59 7.80 19.97
CA ASP A 49 -1.07 7.59 21.33
C ASP A 49 -1.51 6.24 21.94
N TRP A 50 -2.28 5.45 21.20
CA TRP A 50 -2.85 4.17 21.63
C TRP A 50 -2.15 2.94 21.06
N LEU A 51 -1.14 3.12 20.18
CA LEU A 51 -0.39 2.02 19.59
C LEU A 51 0.77 1.53 20.47
N ARG A 52 1.26 2.39 21.36
CA ARG A 52 2.40 2.12 22.25
C ARG A 52 1.95 2.00 23.71
N ASP A 53 2.62 1.13 24.48
CA ASP A 53 2.26 0.84 25.89
C ASP A 53 2.43 2.05 26.79
N ASP A 54 3.39 2.93 26.45
CA ASP A 54 3.67 4.15 27.21
C ASP A 54 2.78 5.35 26.81
N GLY A 55 1.86 5.16 25.87
CA GLY A 55 1.00 6.23 25.35
C GLY A 55 1.74 7.28 24.51
N SER A 56 2.96 7.00 24.09
CA SER A 56 3.68 7.90 23.17
C SER A 56 3.09 7.89 21.76
N LYS A 57 3.20 9.04 21.08
CA LYS A 57 2.83 9.13 19.67
C LYS A 57 3.76 8.29 18.81
N THR A 58 3.23 7.72 17.73
CA THR A 58 4.01 6.83 16.87
C THR A 58 5.15 7.54 16.15
N GLU A 59 6.29 6.87 16.05
CA GLU A 59 7.48 7.24 15.30
C GLU A 59 8.37 6.01 15.05
N HIS A 60 9.40 6.15 14.22
CA HIS A 60 10.36 5.06 13.95
C HIS A 60 11.57 5.10 14.89
N SER A 61 11.37 5.34 16.18
CA SER A 61 12.45 5.18 17.16
C SER A 61 12.74 3.69 17.43
N ARG A 62 13.94 3.40 17.94
CA ARG A 62 14.35 2.02 18.24
C ARG A 62 13.35 1.33 19.18
N ALA A 63 12.95 2.00 20.25
CA ALA A 63 12.03 1.44 21.23
C ALA A 63 10.70 1.04 20.56
N GLN A 64 10.14 1.92 19.74
CA GLN A 64 8.84 1.70 19.11
C GLN A 64 8.87 0.65 18.00
N ILE A 65 9.94 0.57 17.20
CA ILE A 65 10.06 -0.50 16.18
C ILE A 65 10.17 -1.86 16.86
N MET A 66 10.96 -1.98 17.93
CA MET A 66 11.10 -3.24 18.68
C MET A 66 9.80 -3.67 19.34
N GLU A 67 9.09 -2.75 19.98
CA GLU A 67 7.78 -3.00 20.57
C GLU A 67 6.76 -3.44 19.51
N ALA A 68 6.70 -2.71 18.38
CA ALA A 68 5.73 -2.97 17.33
C ALA A 68 5.90 -4.36 16.71
N ILE A 69 7.14 -4.77 16.38
CA ILE A 69 7.37 -6.10 15.80
C ILE A 69 7.03 -7.21 16.79
N ASP A 70 7.36 -7.06 18.07
CA ASP A 70 7.06 -8.08 19.08
C ASP A 70 5.54 -8.24 19.27
N LYS A 71 4.80 -7.15 19.34
CA LYS A 71 3.34 -7.18 19.41
C LYS A 71 2.72 -7.77 18.12
N SER A 72 3.24 -7.45 16.95
CA SER A 72 2.76 -8.01 15.68
C SER A 72 3.00 -9.52 15.62
N LEU A 73 4.17 -10.01 15.97
CA LEU A 73 4.48 -11.45 16.02
C LEU A 73 3.57 -12.20 17.00
N SER A 74 3.29 -11.60 18.17
CA SER A 74 2.35 -12.16 19.16
C SER A 74 0.93 -12.29 18.57
N ARG A 75 0.38 -11.24 17.93
CA ARG A 75 -0.96 -11.29 17.32
C ARG A 75 -1.01 -12.26 16.13
N LEU A 76 0.04 -12.28 15.31
CA LEU A 76 0.18 -13.18 14.15
C LEU A 76 0.48 -14.63 14.55
N GLN A 77 0.81 -14.89 15.81
CA GLN A 77 1.12 -16.23 16.36
C GLN A 77 2.21 -16.95 15.55
N THR A 78 3.30 -16.21 15.23
CA THR A 78 4.45 -16.70 14.46
C THR A 78 5.73 -16.04 14.97
N ASP A 79 6.87 -16.71 14.76
CA ASP A 79 8.18 -16.24 15.21
C ASP A 79 8.82 -15.24 14.23
N TYR A 80 8.30 -15.15 12.99
CA TYR A 80 8.85 -14.29 11.96
C TYR A 80 7.79 -13.78 11.00
N VAL A 81 8.11 -12.66 10.34
CA VAL A 81 7.43 -12.20 9.12
C VAL A 81 8.38 -12.22 7.94
N ASP A 82 7.84 -12.42 6.73
CA ASP A 82 8.65 -12.44 5.51
C ASP A 82 9.03 -11.03 5.06
N LEU A 83 8.11 -10.07 5.23
CA LEU A 83 8.32 -8.68 4.88
C LEU A 83 7.81 -7.76 6.00
N TYR A 84 8.69 -6.90 6.51
CA TYR A 84 8.31 -5.86 7.48
C TYR A 84 8.47 -4.49 6.84
N GLN A 85 7.42 -3.68 6.88
CA GLN A 85 7.37 -2.44 6.14
C GLN A 85 7.28 -1.23 7.07
N LEU A 86 8.01 -0.16 6.76
CA LEU A 86 7.75 1.16 7.33
C LEU A 86 6.50 1.71 6.65
N HIS A 87 5.39 1.87 7.39
CA HIS A 87 4.06 2.11 6.84
C HIS A 87 3.92 3.47 6.14
N TRP A 88 4.64 4.47 6.61
CA TRP A 88 4.88 5.77 5.98
C TRP A 88 6.15 6.39 6.56
N PRO A 89 6.75 7.35 5.85
CA PRO A 89 7.98 7.99 6.31
C PRO A 89 7.85 8.66 7.68
N ASP A 90 8.90 8.61 8.48
CA ASP A 90 8.98 9.28 9.79
C ASP A 90 9.23 10.80 9.65
N ARG A 91 9.61 11.26 8.48
CA ARG A 91 9.76 12.69 8.16
C ARG A 91 8.43 13.30 7.72
N PRO A 92 8.20 14.60 8.02
CA PRO A 92 7.00 15.28 7.60
C PRO A 92 6.96 15.45 6.08
N MET A 93 5.93 14.92 5.46
CA MET A 93 5.72 15.04 4.02
C MET A 93 4.23 14.90 3.67
N SER A 94 3.86 15.41 2.50
CA SER A 94 2.51 15.29 1.99
C SER A 94 2.31 13.86 1.45
N VAL A 95 1.50 13.06 2.15
CA VAL A 95 1.11 11.69 1.76
C VAL A 95 -0.41 11.55 1.80
N PHE A 96 -0.93 10.43 1.34
CA PHE A 96 -2.34 10.06 1.43
C PHE A 96 -3.31 11.06 0.76
N GLY A 97 -2.97 11.56 -0.42
CA GLY A 97 -3.85 12.44 -1.20
C GLY A 97 -3.63 13.93 -0.97
N GLY A 98 -2.53 14.32 -0.32
CA GLY A 98 -2.13 15.71 -0.18
C GLY A 98 -1.45 16.34 -1.42
N GLY A 99 -1.56 15.69 -2.58
CA GLY A 99 -0.69 15.89 -3.73
C GLY A 99 -0.97 17.05 -4.69
N PHE A 100 -1.93 17.93 -4.40
CA PHE A 100 -2.27 19.03 -5.33
C PHE A 100 -1.49 20.34 -5.11
N GLY A 101 -0.41 20.32 -4.38
CA GLY A 101 0.36 21.54 -4.20
C GLY A 101 1.61 21.32 -3.36
N TYR A 102 2.57 22.19 -3.58
CA TYR A 102 3.76 22.23 -2.76
C TYR A 102 3.44 22.77 -1.37
N LYS A 103 3.84 22.03 -0.34
CA LYS A 103 3.87 22.52 1.04
C LYS A 103 5.19 22.08 1.66
N HIS A 104 5.97 23.08 2.11
CA HIS A 104 7.15 22.76 2.92
C HIS A 104 6.69 22.34 4.33
N LEU A 105 7.16 21.20 4.78
CA LEU A 105 6.93 20.67 6.12
C LEU A 105 8.29 20.46 6.77
N SER A 106 8.43 20.85 8.04
CA SER A 106 9.65 20.64 8.84
C SER A 106 9.26 20.15 10.23
N ASP A 107 10.02 19.19 10.75
CA ASP A 107 9.87 18.67 12.10
C ASP A 107 11.15 17.92 12.49
N GLU A 108 11.27 17.53 13.76
CA GLU A 108 12.25 16.52 14.18
C GLU A 108 11.94 15.18 13.54
N ILE A 109 13.00 14.48 13.11
CA ILE A 109 12.88 13.19 12.42
C ILE A 109 13.87 12.16 12.99
N ASN A 110 13.50 10.90 12.98
CA ASN A 110 14.47 9.83 13.12
C ASN A 110 15.24 9.69 11.80
N ARG A 111 16.56 9.61 11.86
CA ARG A 111 17.39 9.52 10.66
C ARG A 111 17.23 8.17 10.00
N ILE A 112 17.20 8.14 8.68
CA ILE A 112 17.06 6.90 7.90
C ILE A 112 18.16 5.88 8.27
N GLU A 113 19.39 6.35 8.49
CA GLU A 113 20.51 5.49 8.88
C GLU A 113 20.28 4.81 10.24
N ASP A 114 19.75 5.56 11.21
CA ASP A 114 19.45 5.05 12.56
C ASP A 114 18.31 4.02 12.48
N ILE A 115 17.26 4.31 11.69
CA ILE A 115 16.16 3.37 11.43
C ILE A 115 16.70 2.07 10.82
N LEU A 116 17.55 2.14 9.79
CA LEU A 116 18.18 0.95 9.19
C LEU A 116 19.00 0.15 10.21
N GLY A 117 19.69 0.82 11.13
CA GLY A 117 20.41 0.16 12.22
C GLY A 117 19.48 -0.68 13.09
N VAL A 118 18.30 -0.16 13.43
CA VAL A 118 17.27 -0.91 14.18
C VAL A 118 16.73 -2.08 13.37
N LEU A 119 16.47 -1.88 12.08
CA LEU A 119 16.00 -2.96 11.20
C LEU A 119 17.04 -4.08 11.11
N ALA A 120 18.34 -3.77 11.11
CA ALA A 120 19.41 -4.75 11.16
C ALA A 120 19.38 -5.58 12.47
N GLU A 121 19.11 -4.95 13.62
CA GLU A 121 18.93 -5.66 14.90
C GLU A 121 17.76 -6.65 14.82
N VAL A 122 16.61 -6.20 14.29
CA VAL A 122 15.39 -7.02 14.13
C VAL A 122 15.64 -8.21 13.20
N GLN A 123 16.38 -7.99 12.09
CA GLN A 123 16.76 -9.06 11.16
C GLN A 123 17.69 -10.07 11.81
N LYS A 124 18.74 -9.59 12.51
CA LYS A 124 19.68 -10.44 13.22
C LYS A 124 19.03 -11.29 14.31
N ALA A 125 17.96 -10.78 14.92
CA ALA A 125 17.12 -11.54 15.87
C ALA A 125 16.24 -12.61 15.19
N GLY A 126 16.23 -12.72 13.86
CA GLY A 126 15.45 -13.70 13.10
C GLY A 126 13.97 -13.39 12.98
N LYS A 127 13.50 -12.22 13.46
CA LYS A 127 12.09 -11.82 13.46
C LYS A 127 11.57 -11.41 12.10
N VAL A 128 12.45 -10.93 11.21
CA VAL A 128 12.11 -10.39 9.89
C VAL A 128 13.09 -10.91 8.85
N ARG A 129 12.58 -11.35 7.70
CA ARG A 129 13.42 -11.81 6.57
C ARG A 129 13.85 -10.65 5.67
N HIS A 130 12.88 -9.79 5.28
CA HIS A 130 13.08 -8.70 4.35
C HIS A 130 12.39 -7.43 4.82
N PHE A 131 12.87 -6.28 4.36
CA PHE A 131 12.29 -4.98 4.66
C PHE A 131 11.77 -4.29 3.42
N GLY A 132 10.65 -3.56 3.60
CA GLY A 132 10.05 -2.72 2.58
C GLY A 132 9.70 -1.35 3.13
N LEU A 133 9.38 -0.45 2.22
CA LEU A 133 8.86 0.89 2.53
C LEU A 133 7.40 0.97 2.10
N SER A 134 6.67 1.94 2.62
CA SER A 134 5.32 2.24 2.13
C SER A 134 5.09 3.75 2.15
N ASN A 135 4.31 4.24 1.19
CA ASN A 135 4.04 5.67 1.01
C ASN A 135 5.33 6.52 0.91
N GLU A 136 6.35 5.94 0.30
CA GLU A 136 7.68 6.54 0.24
C GLU A 136 7.90 7.25 -1.10
N THR A 137 8.71 8.31 -1.07
CA THR A 137 9.11 9.07 -2.25
C THR A 137 10.35 8.48 -2.93
N PRO A 138 10.62 8.80 -4.20
CA PRO A 138 11.86 8.42 -4.89
C PRO A 138 13.11 8.79 -4.09
N TRP A 139 13.14 9.99 -3.50
CA TRP A 139 14.28 10.43 -2.67
C TRP A 139 14.49 9.52 -1.46
N GLY A 140 13.43 9.19 -0.74
CA GLY A 140 13.55 8.31 0.43
C GLY A 140 13.98 6.90 0.06
N ILE A 141 13.39 6.32 -0.98
CA ILE A 141 13.79 4.99 -1.48
C ILE A 141 15.29 4.97 -1.77
N MET A 142 15.78 5.93 -2.57
CA MET A 142 17.20 6.01 -2.92
C MET A 142 18.10 6.26 -1.71
N LYS A 143 17.62 7.00 -0.69
CA LYS A 143 18.40 7.19 0.55
C LYS A 143 18.54 5.91 1.35
N PHE A 144 17.49 5.12 1.52
CA PHE A 144 17.56 3.80 2.14
C PHE A 144 18.54 2.88 1.40
N LEU A 145 18.49 2.85 0.08
CA LEU A 145 19.38 2.05 -0.76
C LEU A 145 20.82 2.53 -0.64
N GLN A 146 21.06 3.82 -0.69
CA GLN A 146 22.40 4.42 -0.56
C GLN A 146 23.06 4.05 0.77
N TYR A 147 22.36 4.14 1.90
CA TYR A 147 22.92 3.75 3.20
C TYR A 147 23.26 2.26 3.27
N ALA A 148 22.38 1.40 2.73
CA ALA A 148 22.63 -0.04 2.67
C ALA A 148 23.80 -0.39 1.73
N GLU A 149 24.04 0.41 0.68
CA GLU A 149 25.19 0.23 -0.22
C GLU A 149 26.51 0.63 0.48
N LEU A 150 26.50 1.75 1.21
CA LEU A 150 27.68 2.25 1.92
C LEU A 150 28.04 1.42 3.16
N ASN A 151 27.05 0.78 3.80
CA ASN A 151 27.27 -0.06 4.98
C ASN A 151 26.53 -1.40 4.80
N LYS A 152 27.31 -2.46 4.53
CA LYS A 152 26.77 -3.81 4.25
C LYS A 152 26.19 -4.52 5.48
N ASP A 153 26.36 -3.96 6.67
CA ASP A 153 25.70 -4.45 7.90
C ASP A 153 24.23 -3.98 7.98
N LEU A 154 23.82 -3.02 7.14
CA LEU A 154 22.46 -2.53 7.07
C LEU A 154 21.64 -3.31 6.02
N PRO A 155 20.36 -3.61 6.32
CA PRO A 155 19.53 -4.37 5.39
C PRO A 155 19.14 -3.52 4.18
N ARG A 156 19.14 -4.16 3.00
CA ARG A 156 18.64 -3.56 1.78
C ARG A 156 17.11 -3.66 1.73
N ILE A 157 16.46 -2.58 1.31
CA ILE A 157 15.02 -2.54 1.04
C ILE A 157 14.73 -3.31 -0.25
N VAL A 158 13.72 -4.19 -0.23
CA VAL A 158 13.39 -5.05 -1.39
C VAL A 158 12.10 -4.63 -2.11
N SER A 159 11.24 -3.83 -1.47
CA SER A 159 9.97 -3.41 -2.06
C SER A 159 9.51 -2.05 -1.53
N VAL A 160 8.62 -1.43 -2.30
CA VAL A 160 7.88 -0.23 -1.89
C VAL A 160 6.39 -0.48 -2.08
N GLN A 161 5.58 -0.17 -1.08
CA GLN A 161 4.12 -0.27 -1.17
C GLN A 161 3.50 1.13 -1.29
N ASN A 162 3.11 1.52 -2.50
CA ASN A 162 2.53 2.82 -2.81
C ASN A 162 1.19 2.68 -3.54
N ALA A 163 0.37 3.74 -3.51
CA ALA A 163 -0.85 3.81 -4.31
C ALA A 163 -0.51 3.79 -5.81
N TYR A 164 -1.21 2.94 -6.55
CA TYR A 164 -1.11 2.91 -8.01
C TYR A 164 -2.39 2.36 -8.61
N ASN A 165 -3.01 3.12 -9.51
CA ASN A 165 -4.23 2.73 -10.24
C ASN A 165 -4.45 3.67 -11.44
N LEU A 166 -5.51 3.44 -12.21
CA LEU A 166 -5.83 4.23 -13.42
C LEU A 166 -5.92 5.75 -13.21
N VAL A 167 -6.30 6.21 -12.01
CA VAL A 167 -6.45 7.65 -11.68
C VAL A 167 -5.31 8.21 -10.84
N ASN A 168 -4.36 7.35 -10.43
CA ASN A 168 -3.13 7.72 -9.74
C ASN A 168 -1.96 6.92 -10.30
N ARG A 169 -1.21 7.51 -11.21
CA ARG A 169 -0.06 6.92 -11.91
C ARG A 169 1.25 7.64 -11.57
N ILE A 170 1.30 8.37 -10.46
CA ILE A 170 2.48 9.16 -10.05
C ILE A 170 3.73 8.28 -9.96
N TYR A 171 3.60 7.02 -9.53
CA TYR A 171 4.71 6.10 -9.40
C TYR A 171 5.49 5.93 -10.72
N GLU A 172 4.83 6.02 -11.86
CA GLU A 172 5.44 5.88 -13.19
C GLU A 172 6.51 6.95 -13.47
N LEU A 173 6.30 8.17 -12.95
CA LEU A 173 7.13 9.33 -13.33
C LEU A 173 8.49 9.39 -12.62
N GLY A 174 8.61 8.82 -11.42
CA GLY A 174 9.83 8.99 -10.64
C GLY A 174 10.28 7.77 -9.87
N SER A 175 9.47 6.74 -9.78
CA SER A 175 9.76 5.55 -8.98
C SER A 175 9.87 4.27 -9.79
N SER A 176 9.27 4.21 -10.97
CA SER A 176 9.36 3.03 -11.85
C SER A 176 10.80 2.73 -12.29
N GLU A 177 11.60 3.77 -12.54
CA GLU A 177 13.01 3.63 -12.87
C GLU A 177 13.81 2.94 -11.76
N ILE A 178 13.44 3.15 -10.50
CA ILE A 178 14.11 2.50 -9.36
C ILE A 178 13.94 0.97 -9.44
N TYR A 179 12.78 0.49 -9.91
CA TYR A 179 12.61 -0.95 -10.16
C TYR A 179 13.62 -1.47 -11.18
N HIS A 180 13.75 -0.80 -12.31
CA HIS A 180 14.63 -1.24 -13.40
C HIS A 180 16.12 -1.17 -13.04
N GLN A 181 16.52 -0.15 -12.29
CA GLN A 181 17.93 0.07 -11.92
C GLN A 181 18.33 -0.67 -10.64
N GLU A 182 17.44 -0.72 -9.65
CA GLU A 182 17.74 -1.17 -8.30
C GLU A 182 17.03 -2.49 -7.92
N GLY A 183 16.09 -2.96 -8.72
CA GLY A 183 15.32 -4.18 -8.45
C GLY A 183 14.36 -4.07 -7.26
N VAL A 184 13.95 -2.83 -6.90
CA VAL A 184 12.97 -2.58 -5.82
C VAL A 184 11.58 -2.50 -6.41
N GLY A 185 10.77 -3.55 -6.25
CA GLY A 185 9.46 -3.67 -6.86
C GLY A 185 8.34 -2.95 -6.12
N LEU A 186 7.30 -2.57 -6.87
CA LEU A 186 6.08 -1.98 -6.30
C LEU A 186 5.13 -3.06 -5.80
N LEU A 187 4.65 -2.90 -4.58
CA LEU A 187 3.43 -3.52 -4.07
C LEU A 187 2.32 -2.47 -4.21
N ALA A 188 1.51 -2.59 -5.26
CA ALA A 188 0.51 -1.58 -5.60
C ALA A 188 -0.74 -1.71 -4.73
N TYR A 189 -1.07 -0.70 -3.93
CA TYR A 189 -2.33 -0.71 -3.18
C TYR A 189 -3.39 0.19 -3.81
N SER A 190 -4.67 -0.09 -3.49
CA SER A 190 -5.86 0.59 -4.03
C SER A 190 -6.02 0.52 -5.55
N PRO A 191 -5.87 -0.64 -6.19
CA PRO A 191 -6.03 -0.78 -7.64
C PRO A 191 -7.42 -0.33 -8.13
N LEU A 192 -8.44 -0.47 -7.29
CA LEU A 192 -9.82 -0.06 -7.56
C LEU A 192 -10.15 1.36 -7.10
N ALA A 193 -9.14 2.19 -6.75
CA ALA A 193 -9.38 3.54 -6.20
C ALA A 193 -10.42 3.50 -5.07
N GLN A 194 -10.26 2.58 -4.11
CA GLN A 194 -11.19 2.33 -3.00
C GLN A 194 -12.63 2.03 -3.42
N GLY A 195 -12.83 1.57 -4.64
CA GLY A 195 -14.11 1.17 -5.20
C GLY A 195 -14.69 2.14 -6.25
N TYR A 196 -14.06 3.29 -6.50
CA TYR A 196 -14.54 4.22 -7.54
C TYR A 196 -14.43 3.61 -8.94
N LEU A 197 -13.34 2.90 -9.22
CA LEU A 197 -13.12 2.24 -10.52
C LEU A 197 -14.00 0.99 -10.75
N THR A 198 -14.87 0.64 -9.80
CA THR A 198 -15.90 -0.38 -10.02
C THR A 198 -17.20 0.18 -10.61
N GLY A 199 -17.36 1.50 -10.68
CA GLY A 199 -18.56 2.18 -11.12
C GLY A 199 -19.68 2.29 -10.06
N LYS A 200 -19.55 1.65 -8.90
CA LYS A 200 -20.65 1.59 -7.89
C LYS A 200 -21.03 2.93 -7.25
N TYR A 201 -20.21 3.97 -7.45
CA TYR A 201 -20.48 5.32 -6.91
C TYR A 201 -20.88 6.32 -8.00
N GLN A 202 -21.09 5.86 -9.24
CA GLN A 202 -21.52 6.73 -10.34
C GLN A 202 -22.87 7.39 -10.02
N ASP A 203 -23.08 8.58 -10.56
CA ASP A 203 -24.30 9.37 -10.41
C ASP A 203 -24.71 9.64 -8.95
N GLY A 204 -23.73 9.68 -8.05
CA GLY A 204 -23.96 9.89 -6.63
C GLY A 204 -24.52 8.66 -5.88
N ALA A 205 -24.49 7.49 -6.49
CA ALA A 205 -24.94 6.24 -5.85
C ALA A 205 -24.14 5.94 -4.57
N LEU A 206 -24.85 5.51 -3.54
CA LEU A 206 -24.27 5.16 -2.23
C LEU A 206 -24.77 3.78 -1.78
N PRO A 207 -24.25 2.68 -2.36
CA PRO A 207 -24.70 1.34 -2.04
C PRO A 207 -24.54 1.02 -0.55
N GLN A 208 -25.55 0.37 0.02
CA GLN A 208 -25.53 -0.07 1.41
C GLN A 208 -24.34 -1.01 1.68
N GLY A 209 -23.65 -0.81 2.78
CA GLY A 209 -22.45 -1.60 3.14
C GLY A 209 -21.20 -1.24 2.34
N SER A 210 -21.27 -0.27 1.41
CA SER A 210 -20.09 0.21 0.71
C SER A 210 -19.17 1.00 1.63
N ARG A 211 -17.88 1.05 1.30
CA ARG A 211 -16.87 1.77 2.10
C ARG A 211 -17.22 3.24 2.29
N LYS A 212 -17.73 3.91 1.25
CA LYS A 212 -18.16 5.31 1.33
C LYS A 212 -19.35 5.48 2.26
N GLN A 213 -20.33 4.61 2.17
CA GLN A 213 -21.53 4.66 3.03
C GLN A 213 -21.16 4.41 4.52
N LEU A 214 -20.27 3.47 4.79
CA LEU A 214 -19.89 3.11 6.16
C LEU A 214 -18.95 4.11 6.83
N PHE A 215 -18.04 4.72 6.07
CA PHE A 215 -16.90 5.42 6.68
C PHE A 215 -16.69 6.85 6.18
N ASP A 216 -17.28 7.25 5.05
CA ASP A 216 -17.10 8.56 4.40
C ASP A 216 -15.62 9.02 4.33
N ARG A 217 -14.72 8.14 3.88
CA ARG A 217 -13.27 8.34 3.86
C ARG A 217 -12.66 8.17 2.49
N LEU A 218 -13.27 8.77 1.46
CA LEU A 218 -12.84 8.57 0.08
C LEU A 218 -12.38 9.87 -0.61
N GLN A 219 -12.19 10.95 0.14
CA GLN A 219 -11.87 12.29 -0.38
C GLN A 219 -10.66 12.30 -1.32
N ARG A 220 -9.72 11.37 -1.16
CA ARG A 220 -8.59 11.19 -2.07
C ARG A 220 -9.02 10.94 -3.53
N TYR A 221 -10.19 10.33 -3.73
CA TYR A 221 -10.72 9.99 -5.06
C TYR A 221 -11.92 10.86 -5.46
N GLU A 222 -12.18 11.95 -4.72
CA GLU A 222 -13.24 12.94 -4.97
C GLU A 222 -12.68 14.30 -5.38
N THR A 223 -11.58 14.28 -6.10
CA THR A 223 -10.86 15.46 -6.56
C THR A 223 -11.48 16.01 -7.83
N PRO A 224 -11.23 17.30 -8.15
CA PRO A 224 -11.71 17.88 -9.41
C PRO A 224 -11.26 17.05 -10.62
N GLY A 225 -12.20 16.68 -11.49
CA GLY A 225 -11.95 15.89 -12.70
C GLY A 225 -11.86 14.38 -12.49
N ALA A 226 -11.91 13.89 -11.24
CA ALA A 226 -11.86 12.45 -10.97
C ALA A 226 -13.07 11.71 -11.57
N ASP A 227 -14.26 12.29 -11.45
CA ASP A 227 -15.51 11.75 -11.99
C ASP A 227 -15.47 11.59 -13.51
N VAL A 228 -14.94 12.59 -14.22
CA VAL A 228 -14.78 12.55 -15.69
C VAL A 228 -13.79 11.46 -16.10
N ALA A 229 -12.66 11.36 -15.43
CA ALA A 229 -11.66 10.34 -15.74
C ALA A 229 -12.18 8.92 -15.42
N ILE A 230 -12.81 8.74 -14.26
CA ILE A 230 -13.39 7.46 -13.86
C ILE A 230 -14.46 7.02 -14.86
N SER A 231 -15.41 7.90 -15.22
CA SER A 231 -16.45 7.60 -16.21
C SER A 231 -15.85 7.16 -17.54
N ALA A 232 -14.79 7.83 -18.01
CA ALA A 232 -14.11 7.44 -19.26
C ALA A 232 -13.49 6.04 -19.18
N TYR A 233 -12.89 5.64 -18.05
CA TYR A 233 -12.39 4.27 -17.87
C TYR A 233 -13.50 3.23 -17.78
N LEU A 234 -14.65 3.57 -17.17
CA LEU A 234 -15.83 2.70 -17.14
C LEU A 234 -16.43 2.51 -18.54
N ASP A 235 -16.45 3.56 -19.36
CA ASP A 235 -16.89 3.48 -20.77
C ASP A 235 -15.97 2.59 -21.61
N ILE A 236 -14.65 2.62 -21.39
CA ILE A 236 -13.72 1.68 -22.01
C ILE A 236 -14.05 0.25 -21.61
N ALA A 237 -14.20 -0.04 -20.30
CA ALA A 237 -14.56 -1.38 -19.84
C ALA A 237 -15.85 -1.87 -20.51
N LYS A 238 -16.88 -1.04 -20.55
CA LYS A 238 -18.16 -1.34 -21.21
C LYS A 238 -18.01 -1.59 -22.70
N LYS A 239 -17.24 -0.77 -23.40
CA LYS A 239 -16.98 -0.90 -24.84
C LYS A 239 -16.32 -2.24 -25.18
N TRP A 240 -15.40 -2.69 -24.33
CA TRP A 240 -14.66 -3.93 -24.51
C TRP A 240 -15.37 -5.15 -23.89
N GLY A 241 -16.57 -4.98 -23.29
CA GLY A 241 -17.33 -6.06 -22.65
C GLY A 241 -16.64 -6.63 -21.39
N LEU A 242 -15.82 -5.82 -20.72
CA LEU A 242 -15.07 -6.20 -19.53
C LEU A 242 -15.77 -5.73 -18.26
N ASP A 243 -15.55 -6.45 -17.16
CA ASP A 243 -15.85 -5.93 -15.83
C ASP A 243 -14.85 -4.82 -15.47
N ALA A 244 -15.33 -3.69 -15.00
CA ALA A 244 -14.50 -2.53 -14.71
C ALA A 244 -13.48 -2.80 -13.59
N SER A 245 -13.85 -3.62 -12.59
CA SER A 245 -12.94 -4.00 -11.50
C SER A 245 -11.81 -4.89 -12.02
N GLN A 246 -12.12 -5.79 -12.95
CA GLN A 246 -11.11 -6.66 -13.56
C GLN A 246 -10.17 -5.85 -14.46
N LEU A 247 -10.69 -4.93 -15.27
CA LEU A 247 -9.87 -4.04 -16.09
C LEU A 247 -8.90 -3.23 -15.22
N ALA A 248 -9.41 -2.62 -14.14
CA ALA A 248 -8.59 -1.80 -13.23
C ALA A 248 -7.51 -2.64 -12.51
N ASN A 249 -7.85 -3.86 -12.07
CA ASN A 249 -6.88 -4.77 -11.47
C ASN A 249 -5.81 -5.21 -12.47
N GLN A 250 -6.21 -5.62 -13.67
CA GLN A 250 -5.29 -6.13 -14.67
C GLN A 250 -4.37 -5.03 -15.21
N PHE A 251 -4.86 -3.80 -15.37
CA PHE A 251 -4.02 -2.66 -15.68
C PHE A 251 -2.83 -2.53 -14.71
N VAL A 252 -3.09 -2.66 -13.40
CA VAL A 252 -2.03 -2.62 -12.39
C VAL A 252 -1.11 -3.83 -12.49
N THR A 253 -1.69 -5.02 -12.59
CA THR A 253 -0.95 -6.30 -12.58
C THR A 253 0.02 -6.44 -13.75
N THR A 254 -0.28 -5.86 -14.91
CA THR A 254 0.55 -5.95 -16.12
C THR A 254 1.71 -4.97 -16.19
N ARG A 255 1.87 -4.09 -15.21
CA ARG A 255 3.04 -3.19 -15.16
C ARG A 255 4.27 -3.96 -14.70
N ASP A 256 5.36 -3.89 -15.45
CA ASP A 256 6.61 -4.60 -15.16
C ASP A 256 7.25 -4.21 -13.83
N PHE A 257 7.08 -2.96 -13.39
CA PHE A 257 7.54 -2.51 -12.07
C PHE A 257 6.64 -2.94 -10.90
N VAL A 258 5.47 -3.57 -11.15
CA VAL A 258 4.57 -4.07 -10.12
C VAL A 258 4.90 -5.53 -9.78
N THR A 259 5.47 -5.73 -8.61
CA THR A 259 5.74 -7.09 -8.09
C THR A 259 4.48 -7.77 -7.60
N SER A 260 3.57 -7.02 -7.00
CA SER A 260 2.28 -7.56 -6.54
C SER A 260 1.21 -6.47 -6.50
N ASN A 261 0.03 -6.80 -7.01
CA ASN A 261 -1.17 -5.99 -6.87
C ASN A 261 -1.88 -6.37 -5.57
N ILE A 262 -2.01 -5.43 -4.63
CA ILE A 262 -2.65 -5.68 -3.34
C ILE A 262 -4.14 -5.42 -3.44
N ILE A 263 -4.90 -6.49 -3.48
CA ILE A 263 -6.35 -6.48 -3.52
C ILE A 263 -6.95 -6.58 -2.11
N GLY A 264 -8.20 -6.11 -1.97
CA GLY A 264 -9.02 -6.35 -0.78
C GLY A 264 -10.42 -6.75 -1.23
N ALA A 265 -10.96 -7.82 -0.62
CA ALA A 265 -12.30 -8.32 -0.93
C ALA A 265 -13.08 -8.53 0.37
N THR A 266 -14.36 -8.19 0.38
CA THR A 266 -15.29 -8.41 1.49
C THR A 266 -16.33 -9.49 1.16
N SER A 267 -16.30 -10.04 -0.06
CA SER A 267 -17.13 -11.16 -0.50
C SER A 267 -16.34 -12.10 -1.42
N MET A 268 -16.80 -13.34 -1.52
CA MET A 268 -16.22 -14.32 -2.44
C MET A 268 -16.35 -13.93 -3.91
N GLU A 269 -17.41 -13.20 -4.26
CA GLU A 269 -17.60 -12.65 -5.60
C GLU A 269 -16.51 -11.62 -5.94
N GLN A 270 -16.25 -10.66 -5.05
CA GLN A 270 -15.18 -9.68 -5.21
C GLN A 270 -13.80 -10.35 -5.30
N LEU A 271 -13.54 -11.36 -4.46
CA LEU A 271 -12.30 -12.11 -4.51
C LEU A 271 -12.13 -12.82 -5.85
N LYS A 272 -13.20 -13.48 -6.34
CA LYS A 272 -13.17 -14.16 -7.63
C LYS A 272 -12.89 -13.19 -8.78
N LEU A 273 -13.59 -12.05 -8.84
CA LEU A 273 -13.35 -11.01 -9.85
C LEU A 273 -11.90 -10.51 -9.82
N ALA A 274 -11.36 -10.27 -8.62
CA ALA A 274 -9.98 -9.81 -8.49
C ALA A 274 -8.97 -10.87 -8.95
N VAL A 275 -9.15 -12.14 -8.59
CA VAL A 275 -8.23 -13.23 -8.99
C VAL A 275 -8.31 -13.53 -10.49
N THR A 276 -9.51 -13.53 -11.07
CA THR A 276 -9.69 -13.81 -12.50
C THR A 276 -9.38 -12.60 -13.40
N SER A 277 -9.02 -11.46 -12.84
CA SER A 277 -8.57 -10.31 -13.65
C SER A 277 -7.34 -10.63 -14.52
N VAL A 278 -6.50 -11.55 -14.08
CA VAL A 278 -5.29 -11.98 -14.80
C VAL A 278 -5.58 -12.65 -16.16
N ASP A 279 -6.83 -13.06 -16.37
CA ASP A 279 -7.26 -13.69 -17.63
C ASP A 279 -7.58 -12.65 -18.73
N ILE A 280 -7.59 -11.33 -18.37
CA ILE A 280 -7.85 -10.27 -19.33
C ILE A 280 -6.58 -9.96 -20.12
N GLU A 281 -6.69 -10.05 -21.44
CA GLU A 281 -5.64 -9.61 -22.37
C GLU A 281 -5.65 -8.08 -22.48
N MET A 282 -4.54 -7.45 -22.11
CA MET A 282 -4.33 -6.01 -22.24
C MET A 282 -3.68 -5.71 -23.58
N SER A 283 -4.47 -5.79 -24.65
CA SER A 283 -3.97 -5.52 -26.02
C SER A 283 -3.46 -4.08 -26.17
N ASP A 284 -2.59 -3.86 -27.16
CA ASP A 284 -2.06 -2.51 -27.48
C ASP A 284 -3.18 -1.51 -27.78
N GLU A 285 -4.27 -1.97 -28.40
CA GLU A 285 -5.42 -1.13 -28.71
C GLU A 285 -6.17 -0.71 -27.45
N LEU A 286 -6.46 -1.65 -26.52
CA LEU A 286 -7.07 -1.36 -25.23
C LEU A 286 -6.18 -0.43 -24.40
N MET A 287 -4.89 -0.71 -24.36
CA MET A 287 -3.93 0.16 -23.68
C MET A 287 -3.86 1.56 -24.28
N GLY A 288 -3.93 1.69 -25.61
CA GLY A 288 -3.97 2.97 -26.29
C GLY A 288 -5.18 3.83 -25.89
N GLU A 289 -6.35 3.22 -25.69
CA GLU A 289 -7.54 3.92 -25.17
C GLU A 289 -7.37 4.37 -23.73
N ILE A 290 -6.79 3.52 -22.86
CA ILE A 290 -6.49 3.86 -21.47
C ILE A 290 -5.49 5.04 -21.42
N GLU A 291 -4.43 4.99 -22.21
CA GLU A 291 -3.46 6.08 -22.29
C GLU A 291 -4.09 7.40 -22.81
N ALA A 292 -5.01 7.34 -23.75
CA ALA A 292 -5.71 8.52 -24.25
C ALA A 292 -6.57 9.20 -23.16
N VAL A 293 -7.12 8.45 -22.21
CA VAL A 293 -7.80 9.02 -21.03
C VAL A 293 -6.78 9.67 -20.10
N HIS A 294 -5.67 8.97 -19.79
CA HIS A 294 -4.62 9.51 -18.91
C HIS A 294 -4.01 10.80 -19.45
N MET A 295 -3.75 10.89 -20.75
CA MET A 295 -3.21 12.09 -21.37
C MET A 295 -4.13 13.31 -21.24
N ARG A 296 -5.45 13.12 -21.21
CA ARG A 296 -6.42 14.20 -21.04
C ARG A 296 -6.64 14.58 -19.57
N ALA A 297 -6.46 13.63 -18.65
CA ALA A 297 -6.73 13.79 -17.22
C ALA A 297 -5.64 13.09 -16.39
N PRO A 298 -4.38 13.58 -16.42
CA PRO A 298 -3.27 12.91 -15.76
C PRO A 298 -3.36 13.03 -14.24
N ASN A 299 -3.21 11.91 -13.54
CA ASN A 299 -3.09 11.85 -12.08
C ASN A 299 -4.14 12.68 -11.33
N VAL A 300 -5.41 12.55 -11.71
CA VAL A 300 -6.51 13.30 -11.07
C VAL A 300 -6.67 13.01 -9.57
N CYS A 301 -6.12 11.90 -9.07
CA CYS A 301 -6.18 11.49 -7.65
C CYS A 301 -4.78 11.16 -7.08
N PRO A 302 -3.86 12.14 -7.02
CA PRO A 302 -2.46 11.93 -6.63
C PRO A 302 -2.28 11.53 -5.16
#